data_475b7d0216e053fd40105bba7d978acf
#
_entry.id   475b7d0216e053fd40105bba7d978acf
#
_cell.length_a   1.000
_cell.length_b   1.000
_cell.length_c   1.000
_cell.angle_alpha   90.00
_cell.angle_beta   90.00
_cell.angle_gamma   90.00
#
_symmetry.space_group_name_H-M   'P 1'
#
loop_
_entity.id
_entity.type
_entity.pdbx_description
1 polymer ?
#
loop_
_entity_poly.entity_id
_entity_poly.type
_entity_poly.pdbx_seq_one_letter_code
_entity_poly.pdbx_strand_id
1 'polypeptide(L)'
;ILAREQMNNALLVGEPGSGRKSIIQELAKKSVLGETLPALNYKRVVELDISSLLSRMESPGQREAALDEIFKEVVRAGNIILVIDEFHNFTGSAGVQRPGTLNITGIMAKYLSSPRFPIVAMTTFTGLHRDIEQNPSILSLLEKVETQELSLNEALQVLQSFASFFETKYKKFISYQALRDIVELSQKYIQAVPLPKKALDVLDEAMVHLSQAKEKILLPKHIAEIISEKTQVPVGEVEAKEKEMLLNLEDLIHNRIINQDEGVKEVSSALRRARTEVGSRKGPMGSFLFLGPTGVGKTETAKALTAIYFGSEKRMMRLDMSEFQSVKDIERLLGSPGQEGLLTTAIRENPFSLLLLDELEKAHSNILNLF
;
A
#
# COMPACT_ATOMS: atom_id res chain seq x y z
N ILE A 1 -18.04 4.04 20.72
CA ILE A 1 -18.88 4.79 19.76
C ILE A 1 -20.24 4.11 19.64
N LEU A 2 -20.35 2.92 19.07
CA LEU A 2 -21.61 2.23 18.75
C LEU A 2 -22.58 2.04 19.93
N ALA A 3 -22.12 2.08 21.17
CA ALA A 3 -22.92 1.95 22.38
C ALA A 3 -23.46 3.29 22.93
N ARG A 4 -23.17 4.39 22.27
CA ARG A 4 -23.65 5.72 22.71
C ARG A 4 -25.13 5.91 22.35
N GLU A 5 -25.80 6.74 23.14
CA GLU A 5 -27.20 7.12 22.87
C GLU A 5 -27.33 8.13 21.73
N GLN A 6 -26.31 8.96 21.53
CA GLN A 6 -26.21 9.94 20.44
C GLN A 6 -24.90 9.75 19.71
N MET A 7 -24.88 9.97 18.40
CA MET A 7 -23.70 9.81 17.53
C MET A 7 -23.06 8.41 17.66
N ASN A 8 -23.86 7.38 17.44
CA ASN A 8 -23.45 5.99 17.50
C ASN A 8 -22.96 5.42 16.15
N ASN A 9 -22.50 6.29 15.29
CA ASN A 9 -21.98 5.94 13.95
C ASN A 9 -20.46 6.03 13.92
N ALA A 10 -19.82 5.00 13.44
CA ALA A 10 -18.37 4.93 13.32
C ALA A 10 -17.93 5.02 11.86
N LEU A 11 -16.88 5.80 11.58
CA LEU A 11 -16.16 5.83 10.32
C LEU A 11 -14.80 5.18 10.52
N LEU A 12 -14.67 3.93 10.08
CA LEU A 12 -13.43 3.17 10.17
C LEU A 12 -12.54 3.50 8.96
N VAL A 13 -11.43 4.20 9.22
CA VAL A 13 -10.50 4.68 8.18
C VAL A 13 -9.22 3.87 8.22
N GLY A 14 -8.78 3.39 7.07
CA GLY A 14 -7.50 2.69 6.94
C GLY A 14 -7.29 2.14 5.55
N GLU A 15 -6.07 1.78 5.23
CA GLU A 15 -5.74 1.23 3.93
C GLU A 15 -6.28 -0.20 3.74
N PRO A 16 -6.54 -0.62 2.50
CA PRO A 16 -6.94 -1.99 2.20
C PRO A 16 -5.89 -2.99 2.69
N GLY A 17 -6.28 -3.89 3.59
CA GLY A 17 -5.35 -4.86 4.20
C GLY A 17 -4.84 -4.49 5.59
N SER A 18 -5.22 -3.34 6.17
CA SER A 18 -4.94 -2.97 7.57
C SER A 18 -5.77 -3.72 8.61
N GLY A 19 -6.66 -4.63 8.20
CA GLY A 19 -7.48 -5.42 9.11
C GLY A 19 -8.88 -4.85 9.38
N ARG A 20 -9.36 -3.83 8.65
CA ARG A 20 -10.71 -3.26 8.82
C ARG A 20 -11.81 -4.33 8.89
N LYS A 21 -11.83 -5.27 7.94
CA LYS A 21 -12.82 -6.36 7.92
C LYS A 21 -12.68 -7.31 9.10
N SER A 22 -11.46 -7.59 9.56
CA SER A 22 -11.22 -8.44 10.73
C SER A 22 -11.77 -7.81 12.01
N ILE A 23 -11.68 -6.48 12.16
CA ILE A 23 -12.28 -5.74 13.27
C ILE A 23 -13.81 -5.94 13.29
N ILE A 24 -14.45 -5.84 12.12
CA ILE A 24 -15.91 -6.04 12.00
C ILE A 24 -16.30 -7.49 12.30
N GLN A 25 -15.54 -8.45 11.81
CA GLN A 25 -15.79 -9.88 12.09
C GLN A 25 -15.65 -10.20 13.57
N GLU A 26 -14.63 -9.66 14.23
CA GLU A 26 -14.45 -9.85 15.67
C GLU A 26 -15.54 -9.15 16.51
N LEU A 27 -15.95 -7.95 16.08
CA LEU A 27 -17.11 -7.27 16.69
C LEU A 27 -18.38 -8.14 16.56
N ALA A 28 -18.63 -8.70 15.39
CA ALA A 28 -19.77 -9.57 15.15
C ALA A 28 -19.75 -10.81 16.03
N LYS A 29 -18.58 -11.47 16.11
CA LYS A 29 -18.35 -12.65 16.95
C LYS A 29 -18.60 -12.33 18.42
N LYS A 30 -17.98 -11.30 18.96
CA LYS A 30 -18.12 -10.87 20.37
C LYS A 30 -19.56 -10.45 20.69
N SER A 31 -20.22 -9.77 19.75
CA SER A 31 -21.64 -9.41 19.92
C SER A 31 -22.54 -10.63 20.06
N VAL A 32 -22.36 -11.64 19.22
CA VAL A 32 -23.14 -12.89 19.29
C VAL A 32 -22.87 -13.68 20.58
N LEU A 33 -21.60 -13.69 21.04
CA LEU A 33 -21.21 -14.36 22.28
C LEU A 33 -21.63 -13.61 23.56
N GLY A 34 -22.09 -12.36 23.45
CA GLY A 34 -22.40 -11.51 24.60
C GLY A 34 -21.16 -10.96 25.33
N GLU A 35 -20.04 -10.89 24.63
CA GLU A 35 -18.73 -10.45 25.15
C GLU A 35 -18.43 -8.97 24.86
N THR A 36 -19.46 -8.21 24.50
CA THR A 36 -19.36 -6.76 24.25
C THR A 36 -20.01 -5.96 25.38
N LEU A 37 -20.13 -4.65 25.19
CA LEU A 37 -20.94 -3.82 26.09
C LEU A 37 -22.42 -4.26 26.00
N PRO A 38 -23.19 -4.21 27.11
CA PRO A 38 -24.59 -4.67 27.12
C PRO A 38 -25.45 -4.15 25.99
N ALA A 39 -25.25 -2.89 25.58
CA ALA A 39 -25.97 -2.26 24.47
C ALA A 39 -25.67 -2.87 23.09
N LEU A 40 -24.56 -3.59 22.94
CA LEU A 40 -24.11 -4.20 21.69
C LEU A 40 -24.24 -5.73 21.68
N ASN A 41 -24.55 -6.34 22.84
CA ASN A 41 -24.71 -7.78 22.93
C ASN A 41 -25.93 -8.24 22.11
N TYR A 42 -25.73 -9.36 21.43
CA TYR A 42 -26.76 -10.02 20.58
C TYR A 42 -27.26 -9.19 19.41
N LYS A 43 -26.55 -8.11 19.04
CA LYS A 43 -26.81 -7.39 17.79
C LYS A 43 -26.24 -8.14 16.60
N ARG A 44 -26.94 -8.06 15.49
CA ARG A 44 -26.50 -8.63 14.21
C ARG A 44 -25.69 -7.58 13.46
N VAL A 45 -24.47 -7.92 13.09
CA VAL A 45 -23.65 -7.10 12.20
C VAL A 45 -23.93 -7.53 10.77
N VAL A 46 -24.42 -6.62 9.94
CA VAL A 46 -24.87 -6.88 8.57
C VAL A 46 -24.12 -5.97 7.62
N GLU A 47 -23.35 -6.55 6.71
CA GLU A 47 -22.69 -5.81 5.63
C GLU A 47 -23.67 -5.60 4.47
N LEU A 48 -23.85 -4.35 4.05
CA LEU A 48 -24.67 -3.97 2.92
C LEU A 48 -23.81 -3.74 1.68
N ASP A 49 -23.93 -4.61 0.70
CA ASP A 49 -23.33 -4.42 -0.62
C ASP A 49 -24.23 -3.51 -1.47
N ILE A 50 -23.98 -2.21 -1.34
CA ILE A 50 -24.71 -1.18 -2.10
C ILE A 50 -24.46 -1.33 -3.59
N SER A 51 -23.24 -1.67 -4.01
CA SER A 51 -22.88 -1.81 -5.42
C SER A 51 -23.70 -2.91 -6.12
N SER A 52 -23.78 -4.08 -5.49
CA SER A 52 -24.62 -5.18 -6.00
C SER A 52 -26.12 -4.85 -5.98
N LEU A 53 -26.58 -4.12 -4.97
CA LEU A 53 -27.97 -3.68 -4.90
C LEU A 53 -28.32 -2.74 -6.06
N LEU A 54 -27.45 -1.74 -6.29
CA LEU A 54 -27.67 -0.71 -7.33
C LEU A 54 -27.57 -1.26 -8.74
N SER A 55 -26.74 -2.27 -8.98
CA SER A 55 -26.60 -2.90 -10.31
C SER A 55 -27.85 -3.59 -10.81
N ARG A 56 -28.77 -3.95 -9.90
CA ARG A 56 -30.04 -4.65 -10.22
C ARG A 56 -31.20 -3.69 -10.54
N MET A 57 -30.97 -2.39 -10.44
CA MET A 57 -32.03 -1.37 -10.58
C MET A 57 -31.72 -0.40 -11.71
N GLU A 58 -32.69 -0.21 -12.60
CA GLU A 58 -32.49 0.59 -13.82
C GLU A 58 -32.63 2.10 -13.58
N SER A 59 -33.52 2.53 -12.67
CA SER A 59 -33.79 3.95 -12.44
C SER A 59 -33.25 4.48 -11.11
N PRO A 60 -32.79 5.75 -11.05
CA PRO A 60 -32.34 6.39 -9.80
C PRO A 60 -33.40 6.35 -8.69
N GLY A 61 -34.67 6.62 -9.02
CA GLY A 61 -35.77 6.61 -8.05
C GLY A 61 -36.03 5.23 -7.43
N GLN A 62 -35.85 4.13 -8.20
CA GLN A 62 -35.94 2.77 -7.66
C GLN A 62 -34.79 2.50 -6.69
N ARG A 63 -33.59 2.98 -6.98
CA ARG A 63 -32.40 2.83 -6.14
C ARG A 63 -32.59 3.53 -4.80
N GLU A 64 -33.07 4.77 -4.82
CA GLU A 64 -33.37 5.55 -3.62
C GLU A 64 -34.46 4.90 -2.75
N ALA A 65 -35.56 4.47 -3.36
CA ALA A 65 -36.67 3.81 -2.67
C ALA A 65 -36.21 2.51 -1.99
N ALA A 66 -35.40 1.69 -2.66
CA ALA A 66 -34.88 0.46 -2.11
C ALA A 66 -33.94 0.69 -0.92
N LEU A 67 -33.06 1.68 -0.99
CA LEU A 67 -32.21 2.04 0.14
C LEU A 67 -33.01 2.56 1.32
N ASP A 68 -34.01 3.42 1.09
CA ASP A 68 -34.89 3.94 2.13
C ASP A 68 -35.69 2.80 2.83
N GLU A 69 -36.13 1.82 2.06
CA GLU A 69 -36.82 0.62 2.61
C GLU A 69 -35.88 -0.22 3.47
N ILE A 70 -34.66 -0.51 3.01
CA ILE A 70 -33.65 -1.24 3.80
C ILE A 70 -33.33 -0.48 5.09
N PHE A 71 -33.12 0.83 5.04
CA PHE A 71 -32.80 1.61 6.22
C PHE A 71 -33.96 1.68 7.21
N LYS A 72 -35.20 1.75 6.73
CA LYS A 72 -36.42 1.60 7.58
C LYS A 72 -36.45 0.25 8.27
N GLU A 73 -36.12 -0.81 7.56
CA GLU A 73 -36.08 -2.16 8.13
C GLU A 73 -35.03 -2.29 9.23
N VAL A 74 -33.80 -1.73 9.03
CA VAL A 74 -32.76 -1.68 10.06
C VAL A 74 -33.23 -0.97 11.32
N VAL A 75 -33.89 0.20 11.17
CA VAL A 75 -34.45 0.97 12.30
C VAL A 75 -35.55 0.19 13.02
N ARG A 76 -36.42 -0.49 12.27
CA ARG A 76 -37.54 -1.31 12.85
C ARG A 76 -37.00 -2.51 13.62
N ALA A 77 -35.99 -3.18 13.08
CA ALA A 77 -35.38 -4.35 13.73
C ALA A 77 -34.68 -3.98 15.05
N GLY A 78 -34.01 -2.84 15.11
CA GLY A 78 -33.37 -2.27 16.32
C GLY A 78 -32.18 -3.04 16.88
N ASN A 79 -31.92 -4.24 16.35
CA ASN A 79 -30.81 -5.11 16.76
C ASN A 79 -29.76 -5.31 15.66
N ILE A 80 -29.71 -4.41 14.69
CA ILE A 80 -28.76 -4.48 13.56
C ILE A 80 -27.72 -3.37 13.72
N ILE A 81 -26.45 -3.73 13.48
CA ILE A 81 -25.35 -2.80 13.21
C ILE A 81 -25.07 -2.92 11.72
N LEU A 82 -25.32 -1.85 10.97
CA LEU A 82 -25.13 -1.83 9.53
C LEU A 82 -23.68 -1.53 9.20
N VAL A 83 -23.08 -2.28 8.29
CA VAL A 83 -21.71 -2.06 7.80
C VAL A 83 -21.76 -1.72 6.32
N ILE A 84 -21.06 -0.66 5.93
CA ILE A 84 -20.90 -0.25 4.53
C ILE A 84 -19.43 -0.10 4.23
N ASP A 85 -18.92 -0.96 3.35
CA ASP A 85 -17.53 -0.86 2.86
C ASP A 85 -17.42 0.15 1.72
N GLU A 86 -16.23 0.72 1.55
CA GLU A 86 -15.92 1.72 0.52
C GLU A 86 -16.94 2.86 0.48
N PHE A 87 -17.32 3.35 1.67
CA PHE A 87 -18.38 4.33 1.87
C PHE A 87 -18.21 5.60 1.06
N HIS A 88 -16.98 6.02 0.79
CA HIS A 88 -16.64 7.19 -0.01
C HIS A 88 -17.20 7.12 -1.45
N ASN A 89 -17.43 5.93 -2.01
CA ASN A 89 -18.02 5.77 -3.34
C ASN A 89 -19.48 6.24 -3.41
N PHE A 90 -20.13 6.42 -2.27
CA PHE A 90 -21.53 6.76 -2.15
C PHE A 90 -21.79 8.15 -1.59
N THR A 91 -20.75 8.88 -1.20
CA THR A 91 -20.84 10.22 -0.58
C THR A 91 -20.51 11.36 -1.55
N GLY A 92 -20.62 11.19 -2.84
CA GLY A 92 -20.22 12.11 -3.91
C GLY A 92 -20.06 13.57 -3.52
N SER A 93 -18.99 14.22 -4.00
CA SER A 93 -18.70 15.64 -3.75
C SER A 93 -19.87 16.50 -4.24
N ALA A 94 -20.32 17.43 -3.40
CA ALA A 94 -21.33 18.43 -3.76
C ALA A 94 -20.84 19.26 -4.96
N GLY A 95 -21.29 18.94 -6.18
CA GLY A 95 -20.96 19.68 -7.39
C GLY A 95 -20.38 18.90 -8.56
N VAL A 96 -19.87 17.69 -8.36
CA VAL A 96 -19.38 16.85 -9.47
C VAL A 96 -20.15 15.52 -9.48
N GLN A 97 -21.28 15.51 -10.18
CA GLN A 97 -21.95 14.24 -10.50
C GLN A 97 -21.09 13.50 -11.53
N ARG A 98 -20.30 12.53 -11.07
CA ARG A 98 -19.70 11.56 -11.98
C ARG A 98 -20.83 10.71 -12.56
N PRO A 99 -20.90 10.50 -13.89
CA PRO A 99 -21.90 9.62 -14.48
C PRO A 99 -21.83 8.24 -13.81
N GLY A 100 -22.93 7.82 -13.16
CA GLY A 100 -23.02 6.53 -12.49
C GLY A 100 -22.79 6.49 -10.97
N THR A 101 -22.36 7.59 -10.32
CA THR A 101 -22.29 7.67 -8.86
C THR A 101 -23.63 8.09 -8.29
N LEU A 102 -24.14 7.29 -7.35
CA LEU A 102 -25.33 7.62 -6.57
C LEU A 102 -24.92 8.40 -5.33
N ASN A 103 -25.46 9.59 -5.18
CA ASN A 103 -25.32 10.33 -3.92
C ASN A 103 -26.40 9.88 -2.94
N ILE A 104 -26.05 8.96 -2.04
CA ILE A 104 -26.95 8.50 -0.99
C ILE A 104 -26.94 9.37 0.26
N THR A 105 -26.14 10.45 0.25
CA THR A 105 -25.92 11.36 1.39
C THR A 105 -27.22 11.90 1.95
N GLY A 106 -28.13 12.36 1.08
CA GLY A 106 -29.41 12.94 1.49
C GLY A 106 -30.32 11.93 2.21
N ILE A 107 -30.35 10.68 1.74
CA ILE A 107 -31.15 9.62 2.35
C ILE A 107 -30.53 9.22 3.68
N MET A 108 -29.22 9.01 3.72
CA MET A 108 -28.51 8.54 4.91
C MET A 108 -28.52 9.56 6.04
N ALA A 109 -28.39 10.86 5.77
CA ALA A 109 -28.35 11.88 6.80
C ALA A 109 -29.57 11.82 7.74
N LYS A 110 -30.74 11.50 7.20
CA LYS A 110 -31.97 11.29 7.96
C LYS A 110 -31.87 10.14 8.97
N TYR A 111 -31.20 9.05 8.59
CA TYR A 111 -31.09 7.83 9.41
C TYR A 111 -29.90 7.91 10.38
N LEU A 112 -28.79 8.52 9.98
CA LEU A 112 -27.59 8.69 10.81
C LEU A 112 -27.86 9.50 12.10
N SER A 113 -28.90 10.33 12.10
CA SER A 113 -29.34 11.06 13.30
C SER A 113 -30.17 10.19 14.25
N SER A 114 -30.53 8.97 13.87
CA SER A 114 -31.36 8.07 14.69
C SER A 114 -30.51 7.15 15.56
N PRO A 115 -30.72 7.10 16.89
CA PRO A 115 -29.98 6.20 17.76
C PRO A 115 -30.26 4.69 17.49
N ARG A 116 -31.32 4.40 16.75
CA ARG A 116 -31.67 3.03 16.34
C ARG A 116 -31.05 2.59 15.02
N PHE A 117 -30.15 3.41 14.45
CA PHE A 117 -29.49 3.13 13.19
C PHE A 117 -27.96 3.20 13.35
N PRO A 118 -27.35 2.32 14.17
CA PRO A 118 -25.91 2.30 14.31
C PRO A 118 -25.25 1.80 13.02
N ILE A 119 -24.30 2.57 12.50
CA ILE A 119 -23.55 2.23 11.29
C ILE A 119 -22.06 2.16 11.55
N VAL A 120 -21.37 1.27 10.86
CA VAL A 120 -19.93 1.29 10.65
C VAL A 120 -19.65 1.49 9.17
N ALA A 121 -19.30 2.70 8.81
CA ALA A 121 -18.82 3.03 7.47
C ALA A 121 -17.32 2.78 7.39
N MET A 122 -16.83 2.12 6.34
CA MET A 122 -15.40 1.88 6.12
C MET A 122 -14.91 2.67 4.91
N THR A 123 -13.73 3.25 5.01
CA THR A 123 -13.11 4.02 3.92
C THR A 123 -11.59 3.96 3.97
N THR A 124 -10.94 4.38 2.89
CA THR A 124 -9.49 4.62 2.84
C THR A 124 -9.16 6.06 3.26
N PHE A 125 -7.89 6.37 3.56
CA PHE A 125 -7.47 7.76 3.79
C PHE A 125 -7.71 8.63 2.57
N THR A 126 -7.41 8.11 1.37
CA THR A 126 -7.69 8.82 0.11
C THR A 126 -9.18 9.10 -0.07
N GLY A 127 -10.05 8.11 0.18
CA GLY A 127 -11.50 8.27 0.09
C GLY A 127 -12.06 9.25 1.14
N LEU A 128 -11.49 9.24 2.35
CA LEU A 128 -11.84 10.20 3.39
C LEU A 128 -11.59 11.64 2.92
N HIS A 129 -10.35 11.95 2.52
CA HIS A 129 -9.96 13.33 2.15
C HIS A 129 -10.61 13.81 0.86
N ARG A 130 -10.77 12.93 -0.12
CA ARG A 130 -11.29 13.30 -1.43
C ARG A 130 -12.81 13.47 -1.46
N ASP A 131 -13.53 12.60 -0.77
CA ASP A 131 -14.98 12.48 -0.95
C ASP A 131 -15.77 12.79 0.33
N ILE A 132 -15.36 12.27 1.52
CA ILE A 132 -16.14 12.39 2.76
C ILE A 132 -15.93 13.74 3.42
N GLU A 133 -14.71 14.24 3.52
CA GLU A 133 -14.41 15.56 4.12
C GLU A 133 -15.00 16.71 3.32
N GLN A 134 -15.29 16.52 2.04
CA GLN A 134 -16.01 17.48 1.21
C GLN A 134 -17.50 17.58 1.56
N ASN A 135 -18.00 16.70 2.43
CA ASN A 135 -19.39 16.64 2.89
C ASN A 135 -19.51 16.83 4.42
N PRO A 136 -19.42 18.05 4.93
CA PRO A 136 -19.47 18.33 6.39
C PRO A 136 -20.73 17.79 7.07
N SER A 137 -21.86 17.75 6.35
CA SER A 137 -23.15 17.26 6.85
C SER A 137 -23.12 15.77 7.23
N ILE A 138 -22.36 14.95 6.50
CA ILE A 138 -22.17 13.53 6.81
C ILE A 138 -21.04 13.36 7.82
N LEU A 139 -19.93 14.06 7.63
CA LEU A 139 -18.78 13.95 8.50
C LEU A 139 -19.14 14.26 9.96
N SER A 140 -20.00 15.27 10.19
CA SER A 140 -20.47 15.63 11.54
C SER A 140 -21.32 14.55 12.23
N LEU A 141 -21.82 13.57 11.49
CA LEU A 141 -22.65 12.47 12.00
C LEU A 141 -21.85 11.16 12.18
N LEU A 142 -20.58 11.16 11.83
CA LEU A 142 -19.69 10.00 11.89
C LEU A 142 -18.51 10.29 12.81
N GLU A 143 -18.19 9.37 13.71
CA GLU A 143 -16.97 9.46 14.52
C GLU A 143 -15.85 8.64 13.89
N LYS A 144 -14.74 9.30 13.60
CA LYS A 144 -13.58 8.71 12.95
C LYS A 144 -12.81 7.77 13.88
N VAL A 145 -12.52 6.57 13.39
CA VAL A 145 -11.64 5.58 14.01
C VAL A 145 -10.59 5.18 12.98
N GLU A 146 -9.34 5.41 13.27
CA GLU A 146 -8.24 5.07 12.37
C GLU A 146 -7.70 3.67 12.68
N THR A 147 -7.52 2.86 11.63
CA THR A 147 -6.78 1.60 11.70
C THR A 147 -5.35 1.84 11.23
N GLN A 148 -4.41 1.66 12.13
CA GLN A 148 -2.99 1.76 11.81
C GLN A 148 -2.46 0.43 11.27
N GLU A 149 -1.36 0.49 10.53
CA GLU A 149 -0.59 -0.69 10.17
C GLU A 149 -0.06 -1.38 11.44
N LEU A 150 -0.12 -2.71 11.46
CA LEU A 150 0.38 -3.48 12.61
C LEU A 150 1.90 -3.33 12.74
N SER A 151 2.39 -3.32 13.97
CA SER A 151 3.80 -3.45 14.25
C SER A 151 4.32 -4.83 13.80
N LEU A 152 5.65 -4.96 13.65
CA LEU A 152 6.27 -6.23 13.25
C LEU A 152 5.90 -7.38 14.21
N ASN A 153 5.85 -7.10 15.52
CA ASN A 153 5.52 -8.11 16.53
C ASN A 153 4.05 -8.54 16.44
N GLU A 154 3.13 -7.62 16.26
CA GLU A 154 1.70 -7.92 16.08
C GLU A 154 1.46 -8.69 14.79
N ALA A 155 2.10 -8.29 13.69
CA ALA A 155 2.03 -9.00 12.42
C ALA A 155 2.57 -10.43 12.55
N LEU A 156 3.66 -10.64 13.28
CA LEU A 156 4.20 -11.97 13.57
C LEU A 156 3.20 -12.83 14.36
N GLN A 157 2.53 -12.27 15.37
CA GLN A 157 1.48 -12.99 16.12
C GLN A 157 0.32 -13.38 15.21
N VAL A 158 -0.08 -12.50 14.28
CA VAL A 158 -1.11 -12.83 13.29
C VAL A 158 -0.64 -13.99 12.42
N LEU A 159 0.57 -13.96 11.87
CA LEU A 159 1.10 -15.08 11.07
C LEU A 159 1.15 -16.39 11.86
N GLN A 160 1.59 -16.35 13.11
CA GLN A 160 1.60 -17.52 14.00
C GLN A 160 0.19 -18.12 14.17
N SER A 161 -0.83 -17.27 14.34
CA SER A 161 -2.21 -17.75 14.48
C SER A 161 -2.74 -18.44 13.21
N PHE A 162 -2.26 -18.02 12.04
CA PHE A 162 -2.60 -18.64 10.75
C PHE A 162 -1.70 -19.83 10.37
N ALA A 163 -0.54 -20.01 11.01
CA ALA A 163 0.42 -21.03 10.64
C ALA A 163 -0.20 -22.43 10.61
N SER A 164 -0.92 -22.82 11.66
CA SER A 164 -1.57 -24.15 11.74
C SER A 164 -2.58 -24.39 10.60
N PHE A 165 -3.29 -23.36 10.19
CA PHE A 165 -4.21 -23.42 9.06
C PHE A 165 -3.46 -23.71 7.76
N PHE A 166 -2.38 -22.97 7.48
CA PHE A 166 -1.57 -23.18 6.27
C PHE A 166 -0.84 -24.51 6.29
N GLU A 167 -0.30 -24.95 7.42
CA GLU A 167 0.35 -26.25 7.58
C GLU A 167 -0.60 -27.41 7.28
N THR A 168 -1.83 -27.32 7.78
CA THR A 168 -2.89 -28.32 7.52
C THR A 168 -3.32 -28.32 6.06
N LYS A 169 -3.53 -27.13 5.48
CA LYS A 169 -3.98 -26.96 4.09
C LYS A 169 -2.98 -27.50 3.09
N TYR A 170 -1.69 -27.22 3.30
CA TYR A 170 -0.63 -27.59 2.33
C TYR A 170 0.16 -28.85 2.74
N LYS A 171 -0.08 -29.41 3.93
CA LYS A 171 0.63 -30.58 4.50
C LYS A 171 2.16 -30.37 4.54
N LYS A 172 2.57 -29.17 4.93
CA LYS A 172 3.96 -28.73 5.07
C LYS A 172 4.14 -28.04 6.39
N PHE A 173 5.35 -27.97 6.93
CA PHE A 173 5.67 -27.26 8.16
C PHE A 173 6.25 -25.87 7.89
N ILE A 174 6.04 -24.96 8.83
CA ILE A 174 6.54 -23.58 8.76
C ILE A 174 7.52 -23.36 9.91
N SER A 175 8.78 -23.00 9.59
CA SER A 175 9.72 -22.65 10.65
C SER A 175 9.41 -21.26 11.21
N TYR A 176 9.63 -21.06 12.50
CA TYR A 176 9.47 -19.74 13.14
C TYR A 176 10.34 -18.66 12.49
N GLN A 177 11.56 -19.03 12.09
CA GLN A 177 12.47 -18.13 11.38
C GLN A 177 11.88 -17.66 10.05
N ALA A 178 11.22 -18.56 9.29
CA ALA A 178 10.55 -18.17 8.06
C ALA A 178 9.40 -17.18 8.31
N LEU A 179 8.59 -17.37 9.36
CA LEU A 179 7.54 -16.41 9.72
C LEU A 179 8.11 -15.02 10.07
N ARG A 180 9.22 -14.99 10.80
CA ARG A 180 9.92 -13.76 11.13
C ARG A 180 10.43 -13.06 9.87
N ASP A 181 11.11 -13.80 9.00
CA ASP A 181 11.66 -13.26 7.76
C ASP A 181 10.55 -12.77 6.81
N ILE A 182 9.39 -13.46 6.76
CA ILE A 182 8.23 -12.96 6.01
C ILE A 182 7.85 -11.56 6.47
N VAL A 183 7.74 -11.32 7.78
CA VAL A 183 7.34 -10.01 8.32
C VAL A 183 8.41 -8.97 8.06
N GLU A 184 9.67 -9.26 8.37
CA GLU A 184 10.79 -8.32 8.23
C GLU A 184 11.05 -7.96 6.77
N LEU A 185 11.11 -8.96 5.87
CA LEU A 185 11.39 -8.73 4.45
C LEU A 185 10.20 -8.09 3.72
N SER A 186 8.95 -8.50 4.03
CA SER A 186 7.79 -7.85 3.44
C SER A 186 7.68 -6.39 3.86
N GLN A 187 7.99 -6.05 5.12
CA GLN A 187 8.02 -4.66 5.60
C GLN A 187 9.10 -3.85 4.92
N LYS A 188 10.26 -4.45 4.66
CA LYS A 188 11.40 -3.76 4.04
C LYS A 188 11.21 -3.55 2.54
N TYR A 189 10.65 -4.53 1.83
CA TYR A 189 10.66 -4.57 0.37
C TYR A 189 9.29 -4.39 -0.29
N ILE A 190 8.17 -4.58 0.44
CA ILE A 190 6.82 -4.40 -0.09
C ILE A 190 6.17 -3.18 0.56
N GLN A 191 6.12 -2.07 -0.17
CA GLN A 191 5.62 -0.78 0.35
C GLN A 191 4.14 -0.52 0.00
N ALA A 192 3.62 -1.14 -1.06
CA ALA A 192 2.30 -0.83 -1.60
C ALA A 192 1.13 -1.33 -0.75
N VAL A 193 1.36 -2.30 0.13
CA VAL A 193 0.33 -2.97 0.94
C VAL A 193 0.74 -2.95 2.41
N PRO A 194 -0.15 -2.61 3.36
CA PRO A 194 0.17 -2.60 4.78
C PRO A 194 0.25 -4.01 5.39
N LEU A 195 0.93 -4.11 6.54
CA LEU A 195 0.80 -5.28 7.42
C LEU A 195 -0.62 -5.34 8.03
N PRO A 196 -1.19 -6.51 8.25
CA PRO A 196 -0.59 -7.85 8.08
C PRO A 196 -0.76 -8.43 6.66
N LYS A 197 -1.51 -7.77 5.78
CA LYS A 197 -1.89 -8.34 4.48
C LYS A 197 -0.69 -8.74 3.65
N LYS A 198 0.30 -7.85 3.44
CA LYS A 198 1.51 -8.18 2.66
C LYS A 198 2.25 -9.41 3.17
N ALA A 199 2.30 -9.61 4.48
CA ALA A 199 2.95 -10.76 5.10
C ALA A 199 2.13 -12.05 4.92
N LEU A 200 0.79 -11.98 5.02
CA LEU A 200 -0.09 -13.11 4.74
C LEU A 200 -0.06 -13.51 3.27
N ASP A 201 -0.03 -12.54 2.36
CA ASP A 201 0.08 -12.80 0.92
C ASP A 201 1.42 -13.51 0.58
N VAL A 202 2.54 -13.07 1.20
CA VAL A 202 3.84 -13.75 1.05
C VAL A 202 3.83 -15.16 1.65
N LEU A 203 3.19 -15.35 2.80
CA LEU A 203 3.06 -16.67 3.42
C LEU A 203 2.27 -17.64 2.53
N ASP A 204 1.12 -17.22 2.00
CA ASP A 204 0.32 -18.08 1.11
C ASP A 204 1.09 -18.44 -0.16
N GLU A 205 1.75 -17.47 -0.80
CA GLU A 205 2.59 -17.67 -1.98
C GLU A 205 3.75 -18.63 -1.69
N ALA A 206 4.42 -18.46 -0.53
CA ALA A 206 5.49 -19.32 -0.09
C ALA A 206 5.03 -20.77 0.13
N MET A 207 3.84 -20.95 0.71
CA MET A 207 3.27 -22.28 0.91
C MET A 207 2.82 -22.92 -0.39
N VAL A 208 2.29 -22.15 -1.33
CA VAL A 208 1.98 -22.64 -2.68
C VAL A 208 3.27 -23.12 -3.38
N HIS A 209 4.31 -22.29 -3.37
CA HIS A 209 5.61 -22.66 -3.98
C HIS A 209 6.20 -23.91 -3.33
N LEU A 210 6.23 -23.96 -2.00
CA LEU A 210 6.71 -25.13 -1.26
C LEU A 210 5.87 -26.40 -1.53
N SER A 211 4.58 -26.27 -1.81
CA SER A 211 3.70 -27.41 -2.10
C SER A 211 4.13 -28.17 -3.37
N GLN A 212 4.73 -27.45 -4.32
CA GLN A 212 5.25 -28.01 -5.58
C GLN A 212 6.67 -28.56 -5.42
N ALA A 213 7.39 -28.16 -4.36
CA ALA A 213 8.75 -28.62 -4.08
C ALA A 213 8.77 -29.92 -3.26
N LYS A 214 9.92 -30.62 -3.26
CA LYS A 214 10.13 -31.83 -2.46
C LYS A 214 10.33 -31.54 -0.97
N GLU A 215 10.74 -30.32 -0.64
CA GLU A 215 10.95 -29.89 0.74
C GLU A 215 9.65 -29.93 1.53
N LYS A 216 9.76 -30.27 2.84
CA LYS A 216 8.62 -30.38 3.75
C LYS A 216 8.48 -29.21 4.71
N ILE A 217 9.52 -28.36 4.78
CA ILE A 217 9.62 -27.29 5.78
C ILE A 217 9.90 -25.97 5.05
N LEU A 218 9.10 -24.95 5.35
CA LEU A 218 9.35 -23.60 4.89
C LEU A 218 10.49 -22.98 5.71
N LEU A 219 11.56 -22.60 5.02
CA LEU A 219 12.79 -22.05 5.59
C LEU A 219 13.02 -20.62 5.11
N PRO A 220 13.85 -19.82 5.80
CA PRO A 220 14.23 -18.44 5.40
C PRO A 220 14.66 -18.29 3.94
N LYS A 221 15.42 -19.23 3.41
CA LYS A 221 15.89 -19.22 2.01
C LYS A 221 14.74 -19.10 1.00
N HIS A 222 13.64 -19.84 1.23
CA HIS A 222 12.48 -19.81 0.34
C HIS A 222 11.79 -18.44 0.36
N ILE A 223 11.77 -17.79 1.53
CA ILE A 223 11.20 -16.44 1.66
C ILE A 223 12.05 -15.41 0.91
N ALA A 224 13.37 -15.51 1.05
CA ALA A 224 14.30 -14.65 0.33
C ALA A 224 14.14 -14.78 -1.20
N GLU A 225 13.99 -16.02 -1.72
CA GLU A 225 13.74 -16.28 -3.13
C GLU A 225 12.42 -15.63 -3.60
N ILE A 226 11.33 -15.85 -2.89
CA ILE A 226 10.00 -15.31 -3.25
C ILE A 226 9.99 -13.77 -3.21
N ILE A 227 10.55 -13.17 -2.16
CA ILE A 227 10.65 -11.71 -2.08
C ILE A 227 11.50 -11.18 -3.22
N SER A 228 12.63 -11.85 -3.54
CA SER A 228 13.49 -11.46 -4.66
C SER A 228 12.76 -11.51 -5.99
N GLU A 229 11.99 -12.57 -6.25
CA GLU A 229 11.18 -12.70 -7.47
C GLU A 229 10.08 -11.64 -7.55
N LYS A 230 9.36 -11.43 -6.45
CA LYS A 230 8.22 -10.50 -6.38
C LYS A 230 8.63 -9.03 -6.49
N THR A 231 9.70 -8.65 -5.84
CA THR A 231 10.20 -7.26 -5.80
C THR A 231 11.31 -7.01 -6.79
N GLN A 232 11.89 -8.10 -7.34
CA GLN A 232 13.09 -8.10 -8.16
C GLN A 232 14.29 -7.46 -7.46
N VAL A 233 14.31 -7.43 -6.14
CA VAL A 233 15.41 -6.98 -5.31
C VAL A 233 16.20 -8.20 -4.83
N PRO A 234 17.52 -8.23 -4.97
CA PRO A 234 18.34 -9.32 -4.44
C PRO A 234 18.22 -9.43 -2.91
N VAL A 235 17.82 -10.62 -2.41
CA VAL A 235 17.69 -10.91 -0.97
C VAL A 235 18.34 -12.27 -0.67
N GLY A 236 19.00 -12.39 0.47
CA GLY A 236 19.58 -13.65 0.94
C GLY A 236 20.87 -14.06 0.21
N GLU A 237 20.91 -15.25 -0.39
CA GLU A 237 22.10 -15.75 -1.12
C GLU A 237 22.48 -14.86 -2.31
N VAL A 238 21.53 -14.11 -2.84
CA VAL A 238 21.78 -13.12 -3.89
C VAL A 238 22.55 -11.93 -3.32
N GLU A 239 22.48 -11.66 -2.00
CA GLU A 239 23.34 -10.65 -1.35
C GLU A 239 24.82 -11.03 -1.40
N ALA A 240 25.15 -12.33 -1.32
CA ALA A 240 26.54 -12.79 -1.45
C ALA A 240 27.08 -12.54 -2.86
N LYS A 241 26.29 -12.84 -3.90
CA LYS A 241 26.63 -12.53 -5.29
C LYS A 241 26.71 -11.03 -5.55
N GLU A 242 25.82 -10.25 -4.94
CA GLU A 242 25.85 -8.79 -5.01
C GLU A 242 27.15 -8.23 -4.37
N LYS A 243 27.57 -8.78 -3.25
CA LYS A 243 28.82 -8.41 -2.60
C LYS A 243 30.03 -8.67 -3.49
N GLU A 244 30.08 -9.83 -4.13
CA GLU A 244 31.15 -10.17 -5.09
C GLU A 244 31.13 -9.21 -6.30
N MET A 245 29.94 -8.93 -6.83
CA MET A 245 29.76 -7.97 -7.93
C MET A 245 30.21 -6.56 -7.53
N LEU A 246 29.89 -6.09 -6.32
CA LEU A 246 30.32 -4.78 -5.83
C LEU A 246 31.84 -4.68 -5.64
N LEU A 247 32.50 -5.79 -5.29
CA LEU A 247 33.97 -5.85 -5.22
C LEU A 247 34.61 -5.66 -6.59
N ASN A 248 34.01 -6.22 -7.63
CA ASN A 248 34.51 -6.19 -9.02
C ASN A 248 33.80 -5.13 -9.89
N LEU A 249 33.03 -4.21 -9.28
CA LEU A 249 32.14 -3.29 -10.02
C LEU A 249 32.94 -2.36 -10.96
N GLU A 250 34.12 -1.92 -10.56
CA GLU A 250 34.97 -1.06 -11.37
C GLU A 250 35.36 -1.75 -12.68
N ASP A 251 35.89 -2.99 -12.60
CA ASP A 251 36.28 -3.78 -13.77
C ASP A 251 35.07 -4.06 -14.68
N LEU A 252 33.92 -4.39 -14.08
CA LEU A 252 32.71 -4.64 -14.83
C LEU A 252 32.22 -3.40 -15.59
N ILE A 253 32.29 -2.21 -15.00
CA ILE A 253 31.96 -0.95 -15.68
C ILE A 253 32.96 -0.64 -16.78
N HIS A 254 34.26 -0.85 -16.54
CA HIS A 254 35.31 -0.60 -17.53
C HIS A 254 35.26 -1.51 -18.76
N ASN A 255 34.63 -2.67 -18.65
CA ASN A 255 34.32 -3.51 -19.83
C ASN A 255 33.42 -2.80 -20.85
N ARG A 256 32.66 -1.78 -20.42
CA ARG A 256 31.72 -1.02 -21.25
C ARG A 256 32.14 0.45 -21.44
N ILE A 257 32.73 1.04 -20.42
CA ILE A 257 33.13 2.46 -20.39
C ILE A 257 34.62 2.57 -20.48
N ILE A 258 35.11 3.22 -21.53
CA ILE A 258 36.53 3.50 -21.73
C ILE A 258 36.85 4.84 -21.10
N ASN A 259 37.93 4.92 -20.33
CA ASN A 259 38.30 6.06 -19.50
C ASN A 259 37.25 6.32 -18.39
N GLN A 260 37.22 7.47 -17.76
CA GLN A 260 36.31 7.81 -16.63
C GLN A 260 36.70 7.09 -15.32
N ASP A 261 37.96 6.74 -15.14
CA ASP A 261 38.47 5.94 -14.01
C ASP A 261 38.11 6.57 -12.66
N GLU A 262 38.24 7.88 -12.52
CA GLU A 262 37.93 8.60 -11.29
C GLU A 262 36.43 8.54 -10.96
N GLY A 263 35.57 8.79 -11.95
CA GLY A 263 34.12 8.73 -11.79
C GLY A 263 33.62 7.33 -11.45
N VAL A 264 34.12 6.30 -12.13
CA VAL A 264 33.77 4.89 -11.90
C VAL A 264 34.21 4.46 -10.51
N LYS A 265 35.42 4.82 -10.08
CA LYS A 265 35.95 4.52 -8.75
C LYS A 265 35.13 5.17 -7.63
N GLU A 266 34.77 6.44 -7.77
CA GLU A 266 33.97 7.15 -6.76
C GLU A 266 32.59 6.56 -6.62
N VAL A 267 31.88 6.26 -7.73
CA VAL A 267 30.57 5.62 -7.71
C VAL A 267 30.64 4.23 -7.07
N SER A 268 31.61 3.41 -7.47
CA SER A 268 31.79 2.06 -6.93
C SER A 268 32.11 2.07 -5.44
N SER A 269 32.99 3.00 -5.02
CA SER A 269 33.33 3.17 -3.60
C SER A 269 32.13 3.62 -2.74
N ALA A 270 31.31 4.54 -3.27
CA ALA A 270 30.12 5.01 -2.57
C ALA A 270 29.05 3.92 -2.44
N LEU A 271 28.83 3.12 -3.48
CA LEU A 271 27.92 1.98 -3.43
C LEU A 271 28.39 0.90 -2.44
N ARG A 272 29.69 0.60 -2.42
CA ARG A 272 30.27 -0.31 -1.41
C ARG A 272 30.04 0.21 0.01
N ARG A 273 30.29 1.50 0.28
CA ARG A 273 30.03 2.12 1.59
C ARG A 273 28.54 2.06 1.96
N ALA A 274 27.66 2.45 1.06
CA ALA A 274 26.21 2.45 1.30
C ALA A 274 25.68 1.06 1.65
N ARG A 275 26.25 0.00 1.08
CA ARG A 275 25.84 -1.37 1.37
C ARG A 275 26.37 -1.92 2.68
N THR A 276 27.54 -1.46 3.14
CA THR A 276 28.10 -1.86 4.45
C THR A 276 27.44 -1.18 5.64
N GLU A 277 26.85 0.00 5.45
CA GLU A 277 26.11 0.75 6.47
C GLU A 277 24.65 0.27 6.60
N VAL A 278 24.41 -1.02 6.52
CA VAL A 278 23.08 -1.63 6.56
C VAL A 278 22.40 -1.39 7.91
N GLY A 279 21.35 -0.56 7.92
CA GLY A 279 20.43 -0.55 9.05
C GLY A 279 19.55 0.68 9.26
N SER A 280 19.87 1.88 8.77
CA SER A 280 19.12 3.07 9.19
C SER A 280 18.96 4.21 8.17
N ARG A 281 19.44 4.08 6.95
CA ARG A 281 19.28 5.19 5.99
C ARG A 281 17.88 5.22 5.41
N LYS A 282 17.19 6.30 5.70
CA LYS A 282 15.95 6.69 5.02
C LYS A 282 16.37 7.52 3.80
N GLY A 283 16.57 6.88 2.63
CA GLY A 283 16.94 7.60 1.41
C GLY A 283 17.63 6.73 0.39
N PRO A 284 18.09 7.31 -0.74
CA PRO A 284 18.78 6.57 -1.79
C PRO A 284 20.12 6.01 -1.31
N MET A 285 20.59 4.93 -1.92
CA MET A 285 21.88 4.31 -1.62
C MET A 285 23.06 5.26 -1.92
N GLY A 286 22.90 6.12 -2.93
CA GLY A 286 23.85 7.15 -3.28
C GLY A 286 23.23 8.18 -4.22
N SER A 287 23.70 9.43 -4.12
CA SER A 287 23.35 10.49 -5.04
C SER A 287 24.66 11.02 -5.65
N PHE A 288 24.70 11.08 -6.98
CA PHE A 288 25.91 11.44 -7.73
C PHE A 288 25.60 12.57 -8.71
N LEU A 289 26.44 13.56 -8.76
CA LEU A 289 26.39 14.63 -9.74
C LEU A 289 27.50 14.42 -10.77
N PHE A 290 27.14 14.11 -12.02
CA PHE A 290 28.07 13.96 -13.13
C PHE A 290 28.20 15.28 -13.87
N LEU A 291 29.36 15.89 -13.76
CA LEU A 291 29.71 17.14 -14.43
C LEU A 291 30.65 16.87 -15.63
N GLY A 292 30.41 17.58 -16.73
CA GLY A 292 31.26 17.49 -17.91
C GLY A 292 30.53 17.86 -19.20
N PRO A 293 31.26 18.08 -20.30
CA PRO A 293 30.66 18.44 -21.60
C PRO A 293 29.81 17.32 -22.17
N THR A 294 29.04 17.64 -23.19
CA THR A 294 28.21 16.65 -23.89
C THR A 294 29.08 15.61 -24.59
N GLY A 295 28.67 14.34 -24.59
CA GLY A 295 29.38 13.25 -25.31
C GLY A 295 30.49 12.56 -24.53
N VAL A 296 30.82 12.97 -23.30
CA VAL A 296 31.91 12.33 -22.50
C VAL A 296 31.49 11.02 -21.82
N GLY A 297 30.26 10.56 -22.01
CA GLY A 297 29.80 9.25 -21.50
C GLY A 297 29.00 9.27 -20.19
N LYS A 298 28.55 10.43 -19.66
CA LYS A 298 27.78 10.55 -18.41
C LYS A 298 26.56 9.61 -18.38
N THR A 299 25.70 9.71 -19.40
CA THR A 299 24.50 8.88 -19.50
C THR A 299 24.84 7.40 -19.75
N GLU A 300 25.92 7.10 -20.48
CA GLU A 300 26.33 5.73 -20.74
C GLU A 300 26.89 5.07 -19.48
N THR A 301 27.58 5.83 -18.62
CA THR A 301 28.01 5.33 -17.29
C THR A 301 26.80 4.97 -16.42
N ALA A 302 25.75 5.79 -16.41
CA ALA A 302 24.50 5.49 -15.70
C ALA A 302 23.82 4.22 -16.23
N LYS A 303 23.79 4.02 -17.56
CA LYS A 303 23.28 2.80 -18.19
C LYS A 303 24.10 1.57 -17.84
N ALA A 304 25.42 1.68 -17.94
CA ALA A 304 26.34 0.59 -17.59
C ALA A 304 26.15 0.17 -16.12
N LEU A 305 26.12 1.15 -15.21
CA LEU A 305 25.84 0.93 -13.80
C LEU A 305 24.48 0.24 -13.59
N THR A 306 23.45 0.71 -14.29
CA THR A 306 22.09 0.12 -14.18
C THR A 306 22.09 -1.32 -14.67
N ALA A 307 22.70 -1.60 -15.82
CA ALA A 307 22.76 -2.96 -16.36
C ALA A 307 23.51 -3.92 -15.44
N ILE A 308 24.62 -3.46 -14.86
CA ILE A 308 25.48 -4.29 -14.02
C ILE A 308 24.86 -4.47 -12.63
N TYR A 309 24.55 -3.37 -11.94
CA TYR A 309 24.10 -3.43 -10.54
C TYR A 309 22.65 -3.84 -10.38
N PHE A 310 21.75 -3.34 -11.24
CA PHE A 310 20.32 -3.65 -11.19
C PHE A 310 19.91 -4.79 -12.14
N GLY A 311 20.85 -5.34 -12.92
CA GLY A 311 20.63 -6.49 -13.80
C GLY A 311 19.99 -6.18 -15.15
N SER A 312 19.50 -4.97 -15.38
CA SER A 312 18.88 -4.57 -16.66
C SER A 312 18.83 -3.06 -16.79
N GLU A 313 19.15 -2.53 -17.98
CA GLU A 313 18.99 -1.10 -18.29
C GLU A 313 17.55 -0.59 -18.16
N LYS A 314 16.56 -1.49 -18.27
CA LYS A 314 15.13 -1.15 -18.09
C LYS A 314 14.79 -0.67 -16.67
N ARG A 315 15.70 -0.90 -15.72
CA ARG A 315 15.59 -0.39 -14.34
C ARG A 315 16.14 1.02 -14.16
N MET A 316 16.51 1.68 -15.26
CA MET A 316 16.83 3.09 -15.23
C MET A 316 15.57 3.91 -15.51
N MET A 317 15.16 4.66 -14.52
CA MET A 317 14.14 5.69 -14.66
C MET A 317 14.84 6.97 -15.11
N ARG A 318 14.56 7.44 -16.32
CA ARG A 318 15.13 8.69 -16.85
C ARG A 318 14.05 9.77 -16.85
N LEU A 319 14.35 10.89 -16.23
CA LEU A 319 13.57 12.12 -16.29
C LEU A 319 14.40 13.18 -17.00
N ASP A 320 13.87 13.71 -18.09
CA ASP A 320 14.45 14.86 -18.77
C ASP A 320 13.96 16.13 -18.06
N MET A 321 14.85 16.75 -17.30
CA MET A 321 14.49 17.90 -16.47
C MET A 321 14.20 19.17 -17.28
N SER A 322 14.52 19.17 -18.57
CA SER A 322 14.10 20.24 -19.47
C SER A 322 12.58 20.32 -19.70
N GLU A 323 11.85 19.24 -19.40
CA GLU A 323 10.39 19.21 -19.42
C GLU A 323 9.73 19.83 -18.16
N PHE A 324 10.51 20.15 -17.13
CA PHE A 324 10.04 20.59 -15.82
C PHE A 324 10.53 22.01 -15.49
N GLN A 325 10.11 22.99 -16.31
CA GLN A 325 10.55 24.39 -16.22
C GLN A 325 9.60 25.30 -15.45
N SER A 326 8.44 24.79 -15.02
CA SER A 326 7.41 25.55 -14.32
C SER A 326 7.17 25.01 -12.91
N VAL A 327 6.75 25.89 -11.98
CA VAL A 327 6.31 25.47 -10.64
C VAL A 327 5.14 24.48 -10.69
N LYS A 328 4.27 24.58 -11.68
CA LYS A 328 3.14 23.64 -11.86
C LYS A 328 3.59 22.21 -12.18
N ASP A 329 4.79 22.05 -12.71
CA ASP A 329 5.32 20.72 -13.02
C ASP A 329 5.70 19.92 -11.76
N ILE A 330 5.76 20.56 -10.59
CA ILE A 330 5.91 19.88 -9.30
C ILE A 330 4.75 18.89 -9.08
N GLU A 331 3.52 19.30 -9.37
CA GLU A 331 2.35 18.43 -9.24
C GLU A 331 2.38 17.27 -10.25
N ARG A 332 2.90 17.50 -11.45
CA ARG A 332 3.11 16.45 -12.46
C ARG A 332 4.19 15.46 -12.00
N LEU A 333 5.21 15.93 -11.31
CA LEU A 333 6.33 15.11 -10.83
C LEU A 333 5.97 14.31 -9.59
N LEU A 334 5.41 14.97 -8.55
CA LEU A 334 5.11 14.37 -7.25
C LEU A 334 3.68 13.84 -7.11
N GLY A 335 2.76 14.36 -7.94
CA GLY A 335 1.33 14.11 -7.83
C GLY A 335 0.58 15.19 -7.07
N SER A 336 -0.73 15.20 -7.24
CA SER A 336 -1.68 16.07 -6.53
C SER A 336 -2.91 15.26 -6.11
N PRO A 337 -3.78 15.76 -5.25
CA PRO A 337 -4.97 15.04 -4.84
C PRO A 337 -5.80 14.56 -6.04
N GLY A 338 -5.84 13.24 -6.27
CA GLY A 338 -6.54 12.63 -7.40
C GLY A 338 -5.72 12.43 -8.68
N GLN A 339 -4.46 12.83 -8.70
CA GLN A 339 -3.54 12.62 -9.82
C GLN A 339 -2.21 12.05 -9.33
N GLU A 340 -1.80 10.90 -9.86
CA GLU A 340 -0.52 10.29 -9.53
C GLU A 340 0.65 11.05 -10.17
N GLY A 341 1.76 11.19 -9.44
CA GLY A 341 2.97 11.83 -9.93
C GLY A 341 3.88 10.86 -10.68
N LEU A 342 4.57 11.35 -11.69
CA LEU A 342 5.48 10.54 -12.51
C LEU A 342 6.60 9.91 -11.68
N LEU A 343 7.28 10.69 -10.84
CA LEU A 343 8.39 10.21 -10.01
C LEU A 343 7.90 9.28 -8.91
N THR A 344 6.85 9.68 -8.19
CA THR A 344 6.34 8.91 -7.05
C THR A 344 5.78 7.56 -7.46
N THR A 345 5.05 7.50 -8.59
CA THR A 345 4.52 6.24 -9.15
C THR A 345 5.66 5.34 -9.60
N ALA A 346 6.62 5.87 -10.35
CA ALA A 346 7.70 5.09 -10.88
C ALA A 346 8.62 4.53 -9.79
N ILE A 347 8.91 5.27 -8.70
CA ILE A 347 9.67 4.77 -7.54
C ILE A 347 8.86 3.71 -6.77
N ARG A 348 7.52 3.89 -6.67
CA ARG A 348 6.65 2.92 -6.01
C ARG A 348 6.60 1.60 -6.76
N GLU A 349 6.53 1.65 -8.09
CA GLU A 349 6.51 0.46 -8.94
C GLU A 349 7.87 -0.23 -9.00
N ASN A 350 8.97 0.53 -9.02
CA ASN A 350 10.33 0.03 -9.15
C ASN A 350 11.24 0.62 -8.06
N PRO A 351 11.11 0.21 -6.79
CA PRO A 351 11.89 0.77 -5.69
C PRO A 351 13.39 0.46 -5.78
N PHE A 352 13.77 -0.61 -6.47
CA PHE A 352 15.17 -0.98 -6.73
C PHE A 352 15.54 -0.60 -8.17
N SER A 353 15.86 0.67 -8.37
CA SER A 353 16.12 1.25 -9.68
C SER A 353 17.11 2.40 -9.57
N LEU A 354 17.67 2.83 -10.72
CA LEU A 354 18.48 4.03 -10.84
C LEU A 354 17.61 5.16 -11.39
N LEU A 355 17.54 6.27 -10.67
CA LEU A 355 16.93 7.50 -11.15
C LEU A 355 18.00 8.37 -11.81
N LEU A 356 17.85 8.63 -13.10
CA LEU A 356 18.68 9.58 -13.86
C LEU A 356 17.89 10.88 -14.10
N LEU A 357 18.36 11.97 -13.53
CA LEU A 357 17.88 13.32 -13.81
C LEU A 357 18.80 13.92 -14.88
N ASP A 358 18.34 13.95 -16.13
CA ASP A 358 19.11 14.48 -17.24
C ASP A 358 18.82 15.97 -17.44
N GLU A 359 19.81 16.75 -17.85
CA GLU A 359 19.73 18.20 -18.02
C GLU A 359 19.19 18.97 -16.81
N LEU A 360 19.67 18.56 -15.62
CA LEU A 360 19.19 19.06 -14.32
C LEU A 360 19.20 20.60 -14.22
N GLU A 361 20.17 21.25 -14.86
CA GLU A 361 20.34 22.72 -14.90
C GLU A 361 19.19 23.47 -15.59
N LYS A 362 18.36 22.77 -16.38
CA LYS A 362 17.20 23.36 -17.09
C LYS A 362 15.93 23.37 -16.25
N ALA A 363 15.91 22.64 -15.15
CA ALA A 363 14.74 22.57 -14.27
C ALA A 363 14.47 23.89 -13.55
N HIS A 364 13.19 24.10 -13.20
CA HIS A 364 12.84 25.23 -12.33
C HIS A 364 13.48 25.10 -10.95
N SER A 365 13.92 26.23 -10.37
CA SER A 365 14.65 26.27 -9.08
C SER A 365 13.90 25.57 -7.93
N ASN A 366 12.57 25.71 -7.86
CA ASN A 366 11.78 25.03 -6.85
C ASN A 366 11.76 23.51 -7.01
N ILE A 367 11.96 23.00 -8.23
CA ILE A 367 12.05 21.56 -8.50
C ILE A 367 13.42 21.04 -8.08
N LEU A 368 14.49 21.82 -8.31
CA LEU A 368 15.83 21.47 -7.83
C LEU A 368 15.91 21.29 -6.32
N ASN A 369 15.11 22.03 -5.58
CA ASN A 369 15.04 21.93 -4.10
C ASN A 369 14.37 20.64 -3.60
N LEU A 370 13.78 19.81 -4.48
CA LEU A 370 13.18 18.52 -4.12
C LEU A 370 14.23 17.40 -4.05
N PHE A 371 15.37 17.58 -4.72
CA PHE A 371 16.46 16.61 -4.81
C PHE A 371 17.68 17.04 -4.01
#